data_14dec8c3491736ba1a3f790f8ebe15b6
#
_entry.id   14dec8c3491736ba1a3f790f8ebe15b6
#
_cell.length_a   1.000
_cell.length_b   1.000
_cell.length_c   1.000
_cell.angle_alpha   90.00
_cell.angle_beta   90.00
_cell.angle_gamma   90.00
#
_symmetry.space_group_name_H-M   'P 1'
#
loop_
_entity.id
_entity.type
_entity.pdbx_description
1 polymer ?
#
loop_
_entity_poly.entity_id
_entity_poly.type
_entity_poly.pdbx_seq_one_letter_code
_entity_poly.pdbx_strand_id
1 'polypeptide(L)'
;SGFTRYDSVALAQMYAPWFSNMPGNNNPSYWNYQNDSLDDITQKIYAGESETAEERIVLIKEATREGVNESVRIFLASKVDQYVSNENLGGVINALGAGVPSRFTPINAYTSDQSVTIGVKQIYQGAWNPVAGLTDTYSTQIWFTLFDPSLTGHPFSGKIFPIRTDWKIETNGPQSVVSVPNDAVIWDSKTKNWKEVGDNTFATSKATFDLNFGEWHNGQKMNMNDILYSTYFLLEWGSEKDENDKTFDSDYSPQAAQTAKTLVGVKPIGENTIEVYTNYWHFDEGEIASWASPWSSMPWEILAAMEKIVVDGKSSFSRSESLTKNVNWLSLIIPNDAKMVQGQLENFESSSFVPESLGGFEQIPNFQTDRYQASINWIDQYGHAVISNGPFYLQGYSPDSRSITIKSFDSSGYPLEQGVWKDFEHADFPSIESVQIEELVEKGMKLDIPIKLRDSTEIHYFLSNTQGEIITSGVKSVEGNHVNITIESNEIENMPVGPNTLKLFAASDDVLRPYEFSTSFLVTEPDLSLPETIITENSERVQNDNYLTLTVIIIIIIIGLSAFAIRKKTQ
;
A
#
# COMPACT_ATOMS: atom_id res chain seq x y z
N SER A 1 1.94 6.42 -2.65
CA SER A 1 1.92 5.38 -1.63
C SER A 1 3.34 5.00 -1.27
N GLY A 2 3.61 4.75 0.00
CA GLY A 2 4.96 4.45 0.49
C GLY A 2 5.21 2.96 0.75
N PHE A 3 4.51 2.05 0.07
CA PHE A 3 4.68 0.60 0.24
C PHE A 3 4.23 -0.18 -1.00
N THR A 4 4.75 -1.40 -1.12
CA THR A 4 4.34 -2.37 -2.14
C THR A 4 2.97 -2.91 -1.80
N ARG A 5 2.09 -3.04 -2.78
CA ARG A 5 0.73 -3.57 -2.63
C ARG A 5 0.57 -4.83 -3.44
N TYR A 6 0.09 -5.87 -2.79
CA TYR A 6 -0.22 -7.15 -3.40
C TYR A 6 -1.62 -7.15 -4.03
N ASP A 7 -2.62 -6.59 -3.34
CA ASP A 7 -4.00 -6.62 -3.77
C ASP A 7 -4.45 -5.32 -4.44
N SER A 8 -5.53 -5.43 -5.19
CA SER A 8 -6.10 -4.41 -6.08
C SER A 8 -7.03 -3.41 -5.42
N VAL A 9 -7.15 -3.41 -4.08
CA VAL A 9 -7.84 -2.32 -3.35
C VAL A 9 -7.28 -0.93 -3.74
N ALA A 10 -6.05 -0.89 -4.26
CA ALA A 10 -5.47 0.30 -4.86
C ALA A 10 -6.29 0.88 -6.03
N LEU A 11 -7.16 0.10 -6.68
CA LEU A 11 -8.05 0.60 -7.74
C LEU A 11 -8.99 1.70 -7.24
N ALA A 12 -9.53 1.55 -6.02
CA ALA A 12 -10.33 2.60 -5.38
C ALA A 12 -9.52 3.89 -5.26
N GLN A 13 -8.27 3.80 -4.78
CA GLN A 13 -7.38 4.94 -4.66
C GLN A 13 -7.02 5.58 -6.02
N MET A 14 -6.94 4.79 -7.08
CA MET A 14 -6.49 5.27 -8.39
C MET A 14 -7.62 5.87 -9.21
N TYR A 15 -8.84 5.36 -9.09
CA TYR A 15 -9.91 5.69 -10.03
C TYR A 15 -11.23 6.10 -9.38
N ALA A 16 -11.53 5.66 -8.14
CA ALA A 16 -12.85 5.82 -7.55
C ALA A 16 -13.07 7.21 -6.92
N PRO A 17 -14.13 7.94 -7.30
CA PRO A 17 -14.47 9.22 -6.67
C PRO A 17 -14.70 9.13 -5.16
N TRP A 18 -15.38 8.07 -4.66
CA TRP A 18 -15.70 7.91 -3.25
C TRP A 18 -14.47 7.86 -2.33
N PHE A 19 -13.32 7.43 -2.85
CA PHE A 19 -12.08 7.30 -2.05
C PHE A 19 -11.45 8.66 -1.70
N SER A 20 -12.06 9.77 -2.09
CA SER A 20 -11.63 11.17 -1.86
C SER A 20 -10.24 11.52 -2.41
N ASN A 21 -9.65 10.67 -3.25
CA ASN A 21 -8.32 10.86 -3.81
C ASN A 21 -8.33 11.36 -5.27
N MET A 22 -9.51 11.75 -5.75
CA MET A 22 -9.72 12.24 -7.11
C MET A 22 -9.77 13.77 -7.14
N PRO A 23 -9.39 14.40 -8.27
CA PRO A 23 -9.49 15.83 -8.43
C PRO A 23 -10.90 16.34 -8.18
N GLY A 24 -11.04 17.35 -7.34
CA GLY A 24 -12.31 18.03 -7.11
C GLY A 24 -13.19 17.43 -6.04
N ASN A 25 -12.81 16.34 -5.40
CA ASN A 25 -13.59 15.77 -4.30
C ASN A 25 -13.85 16.85 -3.23
N ASN A 26 -15.13 17.16 -3.00
CA ASN A 26 -15.59 18.14 -2.01
C ASN A 26 -14.95 19.55 -2.07
N ASN A 27 -14.19 19.88 -3.10
CA ASN A 27 -13.60 21.20 -3.29
C ASN A 27 -14.35 21.95 -4.40
N PRO A 28 -15.12 23.00 -4.08
CA PRO A 28 -15.93 23.74 -5.05
C PRO A 28 -15.10 24.49 -6.11
N SER A 29 -13.79 24.61 -5.93
CA SER A 29 -12.87 25.23 -6.90
C SER A 29 -12.46 24.29 -8.04
N TYR A 30 -12.78 23.01 -7.95
CA TYR A 30 -12.43 22.01 -8.94
C TYR A 30 -13.66 21.38 -9.57
N TRP A 31 -13.49 20.80 -10.76
CA TRP A 31 -14.50 19.94 -11.37
C TRP A 31 -14.69 18.69 -10.51
N ASN A 32 -15.93 18.43 -10.10
CA ASN A 32 -16.28 17.32 -9.25
C ASN A 32 -16.62 16.09 -10.11
N TYR A 33 -15.67 15.19 -10.22
CA TYR A 33 -15.84 13.92 -10.95
C TYR A 33 -16.73 12.97 -10.16
N GLN A 34 -17.70 12.38 -10.84
CA GLN A 34 -18.63 11.38 -10.29
C GLN A 34 -18.75 10.20 -11.26
N ASN A 35 -18.75 9.00 -10.76
CA ASN A 35 -19.00 7.76 -11.49
C ASN A 35 -19.54 6.69 -10.53
N ASP A 36 -20.86 6.57 -10.49
CA ASP A 36 -21.57 5.67 -9.58
C ASP A 36 -21.24 4.18 -9.85
N SER A 37 -21.04 3.80 -11.14
CA SER A 37 -20.66 2.43 -11.51
C SER A 37 -19.28 2.07 -10.97
N LEU A 38 -18.32 2.95 -11.19
CA LEU A 38 -16.94 2.74 -10.70
C LEU A 38 -16.86 2.75 -9.18
N ASP A 39 -17.66 3.60 -8.53
CA ASP A 39 -17.79 3.62 -7.07
C ASP A 39 -18.35 2.29 -6.55
N ASP A 40 -19.44 1.77 -7.12
CA ASP A 40 -20.05 0.50 -6.71
C ASP A 40 -19.05 -0.68 -6.85
N ILE A 41 -18.41 -0.82 -8.01
CA ILE A 41 -17.45 -1.91 -8.26
C ILE A 41 -16.26 -1.82 -7.29
N THR A 42 -15.69 -0.63 -7.13
CA THR A 42 -14.50 -0.47 -6.28
C THR A 42 -14.80 -0.58 -4.79
N GLN A 43 -16.00 -0.21 -4.34
CA GLN A 43 -16.47 -0.46 -2.97
C GLN A 43 -16.60 -1.96 -2.70
N LYS A 44 -17.19 -2.72 -3.62
CA LYS A 44 -17.27 -4.19 -3.51
C LYS A 44 -15.89 -4.83 -3.42
N ILE A 45 -14.96 -4.44 -4.28
CA ILE A 45 -13.57 -4.92 -4.22
C ILE A 45 -12.94 -4.58 -2.87
N TYR A 46 -13.11 -3.34 -2.41
CA TYR A 46 -12.52 -2.83 -1.17
C TYR A 46 -13.08 -3.52 0.07
N ALA A 47 -14.38 -3.76 0.10
CA ALA A 47 -15.09 -4.42 1.20
C ALA A 47 -15.01 -5.95 1.15
N GLY A 48 -14.37 -6.56 0.15
CA GLY A 48 -14.29 -8.01 0.00
C GLY A 48 -15.63 -8.67 -0.34
N GLU A 49 -16.54 -7.95 -1.00
CA GLU A 49 -17.86 -8.44 -1.39
C GLU A 49 -17.78 -9.27 -2.68
N SER A 50 -17.07 -10.39 -2.64
CA SER A 50 -16.99 -11.37 -3.74
C SER A 50 -17.20 -12.77 -3.19
N GLU A 51 -17.90 -13.62 -3.93
CA GLU A 51 -18.20 -15.00 -3.49
C GLU A 51 -17.03 -15.96 -3.78
N THR A 52 -16.18 -15.62 -4.76
CA THR A 52 -15.01 -16.42 -5.15
C THR A 52 -13.83 -15.53 -5.52
N ALA A 53 -12.63 -16.12 -5.57
CA ALA A 53 -11.43 -15.44 -6.08
C ALA A 53 -11.59 -15.06 -7.57
N GLU A 54 -12.24 -15.92 -8.36
CA GLU A 54 -12.50 -15.68 -9.79
C GLU A 54 -13.44 -14.48 -9.99
N GLU A 55 -14.49 -14.37 -9.19
CA GLU A 55 -15.40 -13.21 -9.24
C GLU A 55 -14.65 -11.93 -8.90
N ARG A 56 -13.81 -11.96 -7.86
CA ARG A 56 -12.96 -10.81 -7.51
C ARG A 56 -12.06 -10.38 -8.67
N ILE A 57 -11.45 -11.33 -9.39
CA ILE A 57 -10.63 -11.05 -10.58
C ILE A 57 -11.46 -10.40 -11.68
N VAL A 58 -12.71 -10.82 -11.86
CA VAL A 58 -13.64 -10.22 -12.84
C VAL A 58 -13.93 -8.77 -12.47
N LEU A 59 -14.29 -8.50 -11.21
CA LEU A 59 -14.53 -7.14 -10.71
C LEU A 59 -13.30 -6.24 -10.88
N ILE A 60 -12.10 -6.76 -10.58
CA ILE A 60 -10.82 -6.05 -10.77
C ILE A 60 -10.60 -5.66 -12.24
N LYS A 61 -10.81 -6.60 -13.17
CA LYS A 61 -10.66 -6.35 -14.60
C LYS A 61 -11.68 -5.32 -15.09
N GLU A 62 -12.91 -5.38 -14.61
CA GLU A 62 -13.97 -4.45 -14.95
C GLU A 62 -13.66 -3.04 -14.42
N ALA A 63 -13.33 -2.89 -13.15
CA ALA A 63 -12.95 -1.62 -12.54
C ALA A 63 -11.70 -1.00 -13.23
N THR A 64 -10.72 -1.84 -13.59
CA THR A 64 -9.53 -1.38 -14.32
C THR A 64 -9.90 -0.85 -15.70
N ARG A 65 -10.72 -1.61 -16.46
CA ARG A 65 -11.15 -1.21 -17.80
C ARG A 65 -11.96 0.08 -17.77
N GLU A 66 -12.92 0.19 -16.84
CA GLU A 66 -13.73 1.39 -16.67
C GLU A 66 -12.90 2.59 -16.25
N GLY A 67 -12.02 2.44 -15.24
CA GLY A 67 -11.15 3.50 -14.79
C GLY A 67 -10.17 4.01 -15.86
N VAL A 68 -9.68 3.13 -16.73
CA VAL A 68 -8.85 3.52 -17.89
C VAL A 68 -9.69 4.22 -18.95
N ASN A 69 -10.90 3.74 -19.26
CA ASN A 69 -11.79 4.33 -20.26
C ASN A 69 -12.24 5.75 -19.87
N GLU A 70 -12.49 6.00 -18.59
CA GLU A 70 -12.83 7.33 -18.05
C GLU A 70 -11.69 8.34 -18.24
N SER A 71 -10.46 7.86 -18.41
CA SER A 71 -9.27 8.69 -18.67
C SER A 71 -9.03 9.81 -17.66
N VAL A 72 -9.51 9.65 -16.43
CA VAL A 72 -9.27 10.61 -15.32
C VAL A 72 -7.78 10.70 -15.00
N ARG A 73 -7.05 9.60 -15.21
CA ARG A 73 -5.58 9.53 -15.12
C ARG A 73 -5.01 9.03 -16.43
N ILE A 74 -4.15 9.83 -17.03
CA ILE A 74 -3.41 9.47 -18.25
C ILE A 74 -1.95 9.20 -17.83
N PHE A 75 -1.52 7.95 -17.96
CA PHE A 75 -0.16 7.53 -17.64
C PHE A 75 0.75 7.81 -18.83
N LEU A 76 1.62 8.82 -18.72
CA LEU A 76 2.49 9.26 -19.83
C LEU A 76 3.87 8.59 -19.76
N ALA A 77 4.42 8.43 -18.56
CA ALA A 77 5.77 7.88 -18.36
C ALA A 77 5.95 7.44 -16.91
N SER A 78 6.89 6.53 -16.70
CA SER A 78 7.41 6.21 -15.38
C SER A 78 8.66 7.04 -15.10
N LYS A 79 8.67 7.70 -13.96
CA LYS A 79 9.86 8.43 -13.49
C LYS A 79 10.76 7.49 -12.71
N VAL A 80 12.04 7.47 -13.04
CA VAL A 80 13.06 6.80 -12.25
C VAL A 80 13.65 7.82 -11.28
N ASP A 81 13.51 7.57 -9.98
CA ASP A 81 14.16 8.36 -8.95
C ASP A 81 15.56 7.80 -8.68
N GLN A 82 16.55 8.70 -8.57
CA GLN A 82 17.93 8.36 -8.26
C GLN A 82 18.24 8.81 -6.84
N TYR A 83 18.82 7.90 -6.08
CA TYR A 83 19.28 8.15 -4.72
C TYR A 83 20.79 8.01 -4.67
N VAL A 84 21.47 9.00 -4.13
CA VAL A 84 22.91 9.03 -3.99
C VAL A 84 23.24 8.86 -2.51
N SER A 85 24.13 7.94 -2.19
CA SER A 85 24.62 7.71 -0.85
C SER A 85 26.14 7.79 -0.78
N ASN A 86 26.66 8.04 0.43
CA ASN A 86 28.08 7.86 0.72
C ASN A 86 28.39 6.36 0.66
N GLU A 87 29.61 6.01 0.24
CA GLU A 87 30.10 4.62 0.15
C GLU A 87 30.11 3.88 1.50
N ASN A 88 30.11 4.62 2.62
CA ASN A 88 30.09 4.06 3.97
C ASN A 88 28.67 3.71 4.48
N LEU A 89 27.61 4.01 3.71
CA LEU A 89 26.23 3.66 4.07
C LEU A 89 25.94 2.23 3.62
N GLY A 90 25.69 1.34 4.58
CA GLY A 90 25.19 -0.01 4.35
C GLY A 90 23.72 -0.17 4.74
N GLY A 91 23.11 -1.31 4.44
CA GLY A 91 21.75 -1.65 4.86
C GLY A 91 20.64 -0.95 4.08
N VAL A 92 20.91 -0.50 2.86
CA VAL A 92 19.89 0.15 2.00
C VAL A 92 18.97 -0.89 1.38
N ILE A 93 17.66 -0.69 1.55
CA ILE A 93 16.61 -1.56 1.01
C ILE A 93 15.81 -0.80 -0.05
N ASN A 94 15.83 -1.28 -1.27
CA ASN A 94 15.06 -0.70 -2.37
C ASN A 94 13.73 -1.43 -2.55
N ALA A 95 12.75 -1.11 -1.70
CA ALA A 95 11.42 -1.71 -1.74
C ALA A 95 10.71 -1.41 -3.07
N LEU A 96 10.01 -2.40 -3.63
CA LEU A 96 9.42 -2.30 -4.98
C LEU A 96 8.44 -1.13 -5.13
N GLY A 97 7.53 -0.94 -4.16
CA GLY A 97 6.49 0.11 -4.24
C GLY A 97 6.90 1.46 -3.67
N ALA A 98 7.87 1.48 -2.75
CA ALA A 98 8.27 2.66 -1.99
C ALA A 98 9.67 3.19 -2.35
N GLY A 99 10.49 2.37 -3.00
CA GLY A 99 11.88 2.70 -3.30
C GLY A 99 12.77 2.68 -2.06
N VAL A 100 13.93 3.31 -2.19
CA VAL A 100 14.90 3.47 -1.09
C VAL A 100 14.33 4.20 0.13
N PRO A 101 13.48 5.24 -0.01
CA PRO A 101 12.86 5.91 1.14
C PRO A 101 11.71 5.12 1.78
N SER A 102 11.71 3.81 1.71
CA SER A 102 10.77 2.95 2.43
C SER A 102 11.05 3.00 3.93
N ARG A 103 10.10 2.50 4.75
CA ARG A 103 10.31 2.34 6.20
C ARG A 103 11.51 1.46 6.54
N PHE A 104 11.87 0.53 5.65
CA PHE A 104 12.90 -0.47 5.90
C PHE A 104 14.31 0.10 5.87
N THR A 105 14.63 1.00 4.94
CA THR A 105 15.97 1.58 4.81
C THR A 105 16.41 2.34 6.08
N PRO A 106 15.67 3.32 6.61
CA PRO A 106 16.13 4.04 7.80
C PRO A 106 16.33 3.16 9.04
N ILE A 107 15.53 2.10 9.17
CA ILE A 107 15.59 1.15 10.27
C ILE A 107 16.77 0.18 10.13
N ASN A 108 17.09 -0.21 8.88
CA ASN A 108 18.14 -1.18 8.57
C ASN A 108 19.50 -0.56 8.27
N ALA A 109 19.52 0.73 7.88
CA ALA A 109 20.73 1.42 7.48
C ALA A 109 21.73 1.56 8.64
N TYR A 110 23.01 1.44 8.31
CA TYR A 110 24.10 1.58 9.27
C TYR A 110 25.30 2.33 8.69
N THR A 111 26.01 3.02 9.56
CA THR A 111 27.28 3.67 9.30
C THR A 111 28.23 3.42 10.47
N SER A 112 29.50 3.64 10.27
CA SER A 112 30.53 3.44 11.34
C SER A 112 30.37 4.42 12.51
N ASP A 113 29.81 5.60 12.28
CA ASP A 113 29.59 6.66 13.25
C ASP A 113 28.16 6.68 13.81
N GLN A 114 27.32 5.70 13.41
CA GLN A 114 25.92 5.56 13.84
C GLN A 114 25.08 6.82 13.56
N SER A 115 25.40 7.54 12.50
CA SER A 115 24.73 8.78 12.11
C SER A 115 24.50 8.84 10.61
N VAL A 116 23.29 9.20 10.19
CA VAL A 116 22.94 9.38 8.78
C VAL A 116 22.24 10.71 8.59
N THR A 117 22.72 11.52 7.65
CA THR A 117 22.04 12.73 7.20
C THR A 117 21.40 12.49 5.85
N ILE A 118 20.08 12.65 5.79
CA ILE A 118 19.28 12.41 4.59
C ILE A 118 18.80 13.75 4.05
N GLY A 119 19.25 14.09 2.83
CA GLY A 119 18.77 15.26 2.10
C GLY A 119 17.42 14.96 1.42
N VAL A 120 16.39 15.74 1.76
CA VAL A 120 15.08 15.65 1.12
C VAL A 120 14.68 16.98 0.51
N LYS A 121 13.87 16.95 -0.55
CA LYS A 121 13.45 18.16 -1.26
C LYS A 121 12.60 19.08 -0.37
N GLN A 122 11.80 18.50 0.51
CA GLN A 122 10.91 19.20 1.44
C GLN A 122 10.77 18.38 2.71
N ILE A 123 10.58 19.03 3.86
CA ILE A 123 10.43 18.34 5.15
C ILE A 123 9.05 18.51 5.77
N TYR A 124 8.22 19.39 5.20
CA TYR A 124 6.90 19.68 5.73
C TYR A 124 6.02 20.36 4.68
N GLN A 125 4.89 19.75 4.36
CA GLN A 125 3.86 20.33 3.49
C GLN A 125 2.44 20.12 4.01
N GLY A 126 2.21 19.08 4.81
CA GLY A 126 0.92 18.75 5.40
C GLY A 126 0.96 18.78 6.93
N ALA A 127 -0.17 18.62 7.56
CA ALA A 127 -0.23 18.48 9.01
C ALA A 127 0.30 17.11 9.46
N TRP A 128 1.02 17.11 10.57
CA TRP A 128 1.49 15.89 11.21
C TRP A 128 0.45 15.36 12.19
N ASN A 129 -0.58 14.74 11.67
CA ASN A 129 -1.51 13.91 12.43
C ASN A 129 -1.85 12.66 11.62
N PRO A 130 -1.88 11.46 12.23
CA PRO A 130 -2.12 10.21 11.51
C PRO A 130 -3.61 9.94 11.20
N VAL A 131 -4.54 10.79 11.61
CA VAL A 131 -5.98 10.62 11.29
C VAL A 131 -6.25 11.02 9.84
N ALA A 132 -6.03 12.30 9.48
CA ALA A 132 -6.24 12.82 8.13
C ALA A 132 -5.19 13.87 7.73
N GLY A 133 -4.01 13.79 8.34
CA GLY A 133 -2.81 14.52 7.98
C GLY A 133 -1.85 13.66 7.18
N LEU A 134 -0.54 13.95 7.27
CA LEU A 134 0.55 13.21 6.62
C LEU A 134 0.31 12.98 5.11
N THR A 135 -0.23 14.00 4.43
CA THR A 135 -0.63 13.92 3.03
C THR A 135 0.51 14.07 2.03
N ASP A 136 1.69 14.46 2.49
CA ASP A 136 2.88 14.57 1.65
C ASP A 136 3.87 13.42 1.87
N THR A 137 4.58 13.06 0.82
CA THR A 137 5.50 11.93 0.80
C THR A 137 6.64 12.07 1.83
N TYR A 138 7.16 13.26 2.06
CA TYR A 138 8.33 13.47 2.93
C TYR A 138 7.96 13.33 4.41
N SER A 139 6.85 13.93 4.82
CA SER A 139 6.31 13.75 6.18
C SER A 139 5.96 12.29 6.46
N THR A 140 5.33 11.61 5.48
CA THR A 140 4.97 10.19 5.58
C THR A 140 6.19 9.29 5.71
N GLN A 141 7.27 9.54 4.96
CA GLN A 141 8.51 8.78 5.07
C GLN A 141 9.14 8.89 6.46
N ILE A 142 9.18 10.10 7.03
CA ILE A 142 9.71 10.28 8.38
C ILE A 142 8.79 9.61 9.40
N TRP A 143 7.47 9.76 9.26
CA TRP A 143 6.50 9.10 10.15
C TRP A 143 6.69 7.59 10.19
N PHE A 144 6.97 6.95 9.05
CA PHE A 144 7.22 5.50 8.98
C PHE A 144 8.48 5.03 9.71
N THR A 145 9.36 5.94 10.12
CA THR A 145 10.49 5.60 11.01
C THR A 145 10.13 5.76 12.49
N LEU A 146 9.10 6.57 12.78
CA LEU A 146 8.62 6.83 14.14
C LEU A 146 7.53 5.87 14.58
N PHE A 147 6.93 5.14 13.66
CA PHE A 147 5.74 4.32 13.87
C PHE A 147 5.92 2.90 13.34
N ASP A 148 5.68 1.92 14.20
CA ASP A 148 5.51 0.53 13.80
C ASP A 148 4.03 0.19 13.66
N PRO A 149 3.58 -0.26 12.50
CA PRO A 149 2.25 -0.85 12.35
C PRO A 149 2.19 -2.24 12.98
N SER A 150 0.99 -2.74 13.19
CA SER A 150 0.78 -4.15 13.54
C SER A 150 1.31 -5.08 12.45
N LEU A 151 0.95 -4.78 11.21
CA LEU A 151 1.23 -5.55 9.99
C LEU A 151 1.70 -4.60 8.89
N THR A 152 2.43 -5.11 7.91
CA THR A 152 2.81 -4.32 6.73
C THR A 152 2.95 -5.21 5.49
N GLY A 153 2.94 -4.60 4.31
CA GLY A 153 3.26 -5.30 3.07
C GLY A 153 4.75 -5.60 2.94
N HIS A 154 5.07 -6.82 2.56
CA HIS A 154 6.43 -7.24 2.25
C HIS A 154 7.03 -6.34 1.15
N PRO A 155 8.30 -5.90 1.27
CA PRO A 155 8.86 -4.87 0.39
C PRO A 155 8.89 -5.25 -1.09
N PHE A 156 8.86 -6.53 -1.43
CA PHE A 156 8.93 -7.00 -2.81
C PHE A 156 7.66 -7.70 -3.29
N SER A 157 7.07 -8.59 -2.51
CA SER A 157 5.83 -9.29 -2.89
C SER A 157 4.56 -8.51 -2.55
N GLY A 158 4.62 -7.59 -1.60
CA GLY A 158 3.45 -6.87 -1.09
C GLY A 158 2.53 -7.71 -0.19
N LYS A 159 2.77 -9.01 -0.06
CA LYS A 159 2.02 -9.89 0.86
C LYS A 159 2.13 -9.37 2.29
N ILE A 160 1.04 -9.41 3.03
CA ILE A 160 1.02 -8.93 4.41
C ILE A 160 1.87 -9.83 5.30
N PHE A 161 2.68 -9.22 6.15
CA PHE A 161 3.47 -9.94 7.15
C PHE A 161 3.49 -9.19 8.50
N PRO A 162 3.77 -9.89 9.63
CA PRO A 162 3.73 -9.31 10.97
C PRO A 162 4.92 -8.38 11.24
N ILE A 163 4.65 -7.26 11.92
CA ILE A 163 5.65 -6.39 12.55
C ILE A 163 5.53 -6.45 14.07
N ARG A 164 4.34 -6.15 14.58
CA ARG A 164 4.05 -6.05 16.01
C ARG A 164 2.91 -6.95 16.44
N THR A 165 2.43 -7.83 15.56
CA THR A 165 1.25 -8.64 15.83
C THR A 165 1.30 -9.92 15.04
N ASP A 166 1.28 -11.06 15.72
CA ASP A 166 0.99 -12.34 15.09
C ASP A 166 -0.53 -12.51 14.94
N TRP A 167 -0.96 -13.30 13.96
CA TRP A 167 -2.38 -13.54 13.74
C TRP A 167 -2.72 -14.98 13.41
N LYS A 168 -3.98 -15.31 13.67
CA LYS A 168 -4.62 -16.53 13.20
C LYS A 168 -5.99 -16.20 12.63
N ILE A 169 -6.28 -16.68 11.42
CA ILE A 169 -7.58 -16.49 10.77
C ILE A 169 -8.40 -17.77 10.84
N GLU A 170 -9.69 -17.62 11.13
CA GLU A 170 -10.71 -18.67 11.07
C GLU A 170 -11.82 -18.21 10.12
N THR A 171 -11.94 -18.91 8.98
CA THR A 171 -12.98 -18.69 7.97
C THR A 171 -13.14 -19.97 7.14
N ASN A 172 -14.31 -20.16 6.51
CA ASN A 172 -14.57 -21.21 5.55
C ASN A 172 -14.97 -20.63 4.17
N GLY A 173 -14.45 -19.45 3.86
CA GLY A 173 -14.73 -18.76 2.61
C GLY A 173 -15.74 -17.61 2.75
N PRO A 174 -16.19 -17.01 1.65
CA PRO A 174 -17.03 -15.81 1.66
C PRO A 174 -18.43 -16.06 2.24
N GLN A 175 -18.90 -17.30 2.20
CA GLN A 175 -20.18 -17.73 2.79
C GLN A 175 -19.98 -18.37 4.19
N SER A 176 -18.83 -18.15 4.81
CA SER A 176 -18.52 -18.68 6.13
C SER A 176 -19.44 -18.11 7.20
N VAL A 177 -19.76 -18.95 8.18
CA VAL A 177 -20.59 -18.61 9.34
C VAL A 177 -19.79 -18.96 10.59
N VAL A 178 -18.99 -17.99 11.06
CA VAL A 178 -18.24 -18.08 12.31
C VAL A 178 -19.12 -17.53 13.45
N SER A 179 -19.32 -18.32 14.50
CA SER A 179 -20.10 -17.86 15.65
C SER A 179 -19.33 -16.79 16.43
N VAL A 180 -19.99 -15.67 16.71
CA VAL A 180 -19.45 -14.60 17.56
C VAL A 180 -19.93 -14.84 19.00
N PRO A 181 -19.01 -14.82 20.00
CA PRO A 181 -19.41 -14.90 21.41
C PRO A 181 -20.37 -13.77 21.78
N ASN A 182 -21.38 -14.06 22.56
CA ASN A 182 -22.41 -13.09 22.95
C ASN A 182 -21.86 -11.90 23.76
N ASP A 183 -20.74 -12.10 24.43
CA ASP A 183 -20.00 -11.12 25.23
C ASP A 183 -18.91 -10.36 24.41
N ALA A 184 -18.80 -10.62 23.10
CA ALA A 184 -18.07 -9.73 22.20
C ALA A 184 -18.77 -8.38 22.12
N VAL A 185 -18.02 -7.31 21.95
CA VAL A 185 -18.57 -5.94 22.00
C VAL A 185 -18.36 -5.19 20.70
N ILE A 186 -19.30 -4.30 20.42
CA ILE A 186 -19.23 -3.33 19.32
C ILE A 186 -19.61 -1.94 19.86
N TRP A 187 -18.94 -0.88 19.39
CA TRP A 187 -19.31 0.48 19.78
C TRP A 187 -20.57 0.93 19.07
N ASP A 188 -21.55 1.38 19.84
CA ASP A 188 -22.77 2.01 19.32
C ASP A 188 -22.63 3.54 19.39
N SER A 189 -22.37 4.17 18.27
CA SER A 189 -22.20 5.61 18.16
C SER A 189 -23.45 6.43 18.50
N LYS A 190 -24.65 5.84 18.49
CA LYS A 190 -25.90 6.51 18.85
C LYS A 190 -26.09 6.60 20.36
N THR A 191 -25.75 5.53 21.08
CA THR A 191 -25.88 5.47 22.54
C THR A 191 -24.59 5.80 23.27
N LYS A 192 -23.48 5.98 22.52
CA LYS A 192 -22.14 6.27 23.04
C LYS A 192 -21.66 5.24 24.07
N ASN A 193 -21.87 3.97 23.75
CA ASN A 193 -21.52 2.85 24.63
C ASN A 193 -21.08 1.63 23.83
N TRP A 194 -20.22 0.82 24.45
CA TRP A 194 -19.99 -0.55 24.02
C TRP A 194 -21.23 -1.39 24.32
N LYS A 195 -21.67 -2.15 23.33
CA LYS A 195 -22.79 -3.10 23.43
C LYS A 195 -22.31 -4.50 23.16
N GLU A 196 -22.74 -5.45 23.95
CA GLU A 196 -22.61 -6.86 23.63
C GLU A 196 -23.37 -7.17 22.32
N VAL A 197 -22.75 -7.96 21.45
CA VAL A 197 -23.35 -8.32 20.15
C VAL A 197 -24.57 -9.25 20.29
N GLY A 198 -24.65 -9.95 21.43
CA GLY A 198 -25.78 -10.82 21.76
C GLY A 198 -25.73 -12.22 21.13
N ASP A 199 -26.72 -13.03 21.47
CA ASP A 199 -26.82 -14.40 20.99
C ASP A 199 -27.15 -14.49 19.50
N ASN A 200 -26.68 -15.59 18.86
CA ASN A 200 -26.89 -15.89 17.44
C ASN A 200 -26.32 -14.83 16.48
N THR A 201 -25.23 -14.17 16.88
CA THR A 201 -24.46 -13.30 16.01
C THR A 201 -23.38 -14.10 15.29
N PHE A 202 -23.19 -13.84 14.00
CA PHE A 202 -22.25 -14.54 13.14
C PHE A 202 -21.41 -13.54 12.34
N ALA A 203 -20.21 -13.98 11.97
CA ALA A 203 -19.30 -13.23 11.10
C ALA A 203 -18.77 -14.13 9.98
N THR A 204 -18.24 -13.55 8.91
CA THR A 204 -17.61 -14.31 7.83
C THR A 204 -16.20 -14.77 8.22
N SER A 205 -15.46 -13.95 8.95
CA SER A 205 -14.11 -14.26 9.40
C SER A 205 -13.91 -13.85 10.85
N LYS A 206 -13.06 -14.62 11.55
CA LYS A 206 -12.50 -14.28 12.85
C LYS A 206 -11.00 -14.18 12.72
N ALA A 207 -10.43 -13.08 13.19
CA ALA A 207 -9.01 -12.88 13.36
C ALA A 207 -8.66 -12.85 14.85
N THR A 208 -7.73 -13.68 15.27
CA THR A 208 -7.14 -13.62 16.61
C THR A 208 -5.77 -13.02 16.51
N PHE A 209 -5.52 -11.96 17.26
CA PHE A 209 -4.27 -11.22 17.27
C PHE A 209 -3.55 -11.35 18.60
N ASP A 210 -2.28 -11.74 18.54
CA ASP A 210 -1.35 -11.66 19.66
C ASP A 210 -0.48 -10.42 19.48
N LEU A 211 -0.75 -9.38 20.29
CA LEU A 211 -0.20 -8.04 20.18
C LEU A 211 1.14 -7.94 20.92
N ASN A 212 2.22 -7.69 20.20
CA ASN A 212 3.52 -7.43 20.79
C ASN A 212 3.62 -5.93 21.13
N PHE A 213 3.10 -5.56 22.29
CA PHE A 213 3.06 -4.17 22.75
C PHE A 213 4.47 -3.54 22.87
N GLY A 214 4.98 -3.09 23.80
CA GLY A 214 6.22 -2.34 24.02
C GLY A 214 5.89 -1.03 24.68
N GLU A 215 6.71 -0.03 24.42
CA GLU A 215 6.58 1.29 25.02
C GLU A 215 6.34 2.36 23.95
N TRP A 216 5.56 3.36 24.31
CA TRP A 216 5.50 4.63 23.61
C TRP A 216 6.79 5.43 23.84
N HIS A 217 7.14 6.34 22.93
CA HIS A 217 8.35 7.15 23.04
C HIS A 217 8.45 7.95 24.34
N ASN A 218 7.32 8.25 25.01
CA ASN A 218 7.27 8.91 26.31
C ASN A 218 7.50 7.97 27.52
N GLY A 219 7.85 6.70 27.24
CA GLY A 219 8.15 5.69 28.26
C GLY A 219 6.93 4.99 28.86
N GLN A 220 5.71 5.31 28.44
CA GLN A 220 4.52 4.60 28.86
C GLN A 220 4.34 3.29 28.11
N LYS A 221 3.90 2.25 28.80
CA LYS A 221 3.62 0.96 28.18
C LYS A 221 2.37 1.04 27.31
N MET A 222 2.47 0.49 26.10
CA MET A 222 1.29 0.18 25.30
C MET A 222 0.46 -0.90 25.98
N ASN A 223 -0.85 -0.83 25.84
CA ASN A 223 -1.75 -1.82 26.39
C ASN A 223 -3.09 -1.89 25.61
N MET A 224 -3.98 -2.76 26.05
CA MET A 224 -5.29 -2.97 25.40
C MET A 224 -6.14 -1.70 25.32
N ASN A 225 -5.98 -0.73 26.23
CA ASN A 225 -6.73 0.53 26.16
C ASN A 225 -6.37 1.35 24.92
N ASP A 226 -5.11 1.30 24.45
CA ASP A 226 -4.70 1.96 23.19
C ASP A 226 -5.45 1.35 21.99
N ILE A 227 -5.63 0.02 22.01
CA ILE A 227 -6.34 -0.73 20.97
C ILE A 227 -7.84 -0.45 21.01
N LEU A 228 -8.44 -0.50 22.20
CA LEU A 228 -9.88 -0.25 22.37
C LEU A 228 -10.25 1.19 21.99
N TYR A 229 -9.42 2.16 22.36
CA TYR A 229 -9.65 3.56 21.97
C TYR A 229 -9.54 3.75 20.45
N SER A 230 -8.56 3.13 19.83
CA SER A 230 -8.41 3.18 18.36
C SER A 230 -9.60 2.52 17.65
N THR A 231 -10.09 1.39 18.17
CA THR A 231 -11.29 0.70 17.66
C THR A 231 -12.55 1.55 17.85
N TYR A 232 -12.72 2.17 19.03
CA TYR A 232 -13.76 3.15 19.28
C TYR A 232 -13.72 4.28 18.26
N PHE A 233 -12.54 4.89 18.08
CA PHE A 233 -12.37 6.02 17.18
C PHE A 233 -12.76 5.68 15.75
N LEU A 234 -12.36 4.51 15.25
CA LEU A 234 -12.77 4.01 13.94
C LEU A 234 -14.30 3.90 13.82
N LEU A 235 -14.96 3.29 14.81
CA LEU A 235 -16.40 3.04 14.80
C LEU A 235 -17.19 4.34 14.99
N GLU A 236 -16.73 5.22 15.86
CA GLU A 236 -17.37 6.52 16.13
C GLU A 236 -17.31 7.44 14.91
N TRP A 237 -16.13 7.60 14.33
CA TRP A 237 -15.89 8.50 13.18
C TRP A 237 -16.26 7.87 11.83
N GLY A 238 -16.38 6.55 11.76
CA GLY A 238 -16.84 5.81 10.59
C GLY A 238 -18.36 5.57 10.54
N SER A 239 -19.11 6.00 11.55
CA SER A 239 -20.56 5.80 11.60
C SER A 239 -21.30 6.86 10.81
N GLU A 240 -22.40 6.46 10.14
CA GLU A 240 -23.35 7.41 9.55
C GLU A 240 -24.17 8.08 10.64
N LYS A 241 -24.19 9.40 10.66
CA LYS A 241 -24.88 10.22 11.64
C LYS A 241 -25.68 11.35 10.96
N ASP A 242 -26.38 12.13 11.77
CA ASP A 242 -27.15 13.26 11.28
C ASP A 242 -26.25 14.49 10.99
N GLU A 243 -26.84 15.54 10.41
CA GLU A 243 -26.16 16.77 10.02
C GLU A 243 -25.49 17.54 11.18
N ASN A 244 -25.80 17.19 12.43
CA ASN A 244 -25.23 17.80 13.64
C ASN A 244 -24.08 16.99 14.22
N ASP A 245 -23.67 15.92 13.56
CA ASP A 245 -22.57 15.09 14.01
C ASP A 245 -21.25 15.85 14.02
N LYS A 246 -20.61 15.88 15.18
CA LYS A 246 -19.30 16.51 15.37
C LYS A 246 -18.12 15.56 15.17
N THR A 247 -18.40 14.27 15.06
CA THR A 247 -17.41 13.20 14.86
C THR A 247 -17.39 12.74 13.41
N PHE A 248 -17.35 13.68 12.48
CA PHE A 248 -17.23 13.45 11.04
C PHE A 248 -16.07 14.27 10.47
N ASP A 249 -15.29 13.66 9.61
CA ASP A 249 -14.24 14.28 8.79
C ASP A 249 -14.34 13.77 7.35
N SER A 250 -14.41 14.70 6.39
CA SER A 250 -14.68 14.37 4.99
C SER A 250 -13.58 13.54 4.31
N ASP A 251 -12.35 13.56 4.84
CA ASP A 251 -11.24 12.80 4.28
C ASP A 251 -11.02 11.46 5.01
N TYR A 252 -11.41 11.35 6.31
CA TYR A 252 -11.25 10.16 7.13
C TYR A 252 -12.51 9.27 7.16
N SER A 253 -13.68 9.86 7.42
CA SER A 253 -14.91 9.11 7.72
C SER A 253 -15.37 8.18 6.59
N PRO A 254 -15.29 8.53 5.30
CA PRO A 254 -15.69 7.62 4.22
C PRO A 254 -14.87 6.32 4.17
N GLN A 255 -13.59 6.38 4.49
CA GLN A 255 -12.70 5.20 4.54
C GLN A 255 -12.95 4.38 5.81
N ALA A 256 -13.05 5.03 6.96
CA ALA A 256 -13.37 4.40 8.23
C ALA A 256 -14.72 3.66 8.17
N ALA A 257 -15.71 4.22 7.48
CA ALA A 257 -17.03 3.62 7.31
C ALA A 257 -16.99 2.25 6.61
N GLN A 258 -16.06 2.02 5.69
CA GLN A 258 -15.96 0.71 5.02
C GLN A 258 -15.56 -0.38 6.01
N THR A 259 -14.56 -0.13 6.85
CA THR A 259 -14.15 -1.09 7.89
C THR A 259 -15.22 -1.20 8.98
N ALA A 260 -15.78 -0.08 9.44
CA ALA A 260 -16.82 -0.06 10.46
C ALA A 260 -18.06 -0.88 10.06
N LYS A 261 -18.49 -0.83 8.81
CA LYS A 261 -19.63 -1.61 8.28
C LYS A 261 -19.39 -3.12 8.31
N THR A 262 -18.15 -3.56 8.18
CA THR A 262 -17.81 -4.99 8.19
C THR A 262 -17.51 -5.52 9.58
N LEU A 263 -17.15 -4.67 10.54
CA LEU A 263 -16.82 -5.09 11.89
C LEU A 263 -18.09 -5.52 12.63
N VAL A 264 -18.09 -6.78 13.08
CA VAL A 264 -19.23 -7.38 13.81
C VAL A 264 -19.04 -7.26 15.31
N GLY A 265 -17.81 -7.43 15.80
CA GLY A 265 -17.48 -7.30 17.20
C GLY A 265 -16.01 -7.54 17.49
N VAL A 266 -15.58 -7.11 18.66
CA VAL A 266 -14.24 -7.37 19.21
C VAL A 266 -14.36 -7.99 20.60
N LYS A 267 -13.38 -8.82 20.96
CA LYS A 267 -13.32 -9.45 22.27
C LYS A 267 -11.86 -9.53 22.76
N PRO A 268 -11.44 -8.67 23.68
CA PRO A 268 -10.19 -8.87 24.43
C PRO A 268 -10.27 -10.18 25.22
N ILE A 269 -9.27 -11.07 25.09
CA ILE A 269 -9.21 -12.35 25.81
C ILE A 269 -8.01 -12.49 26.73
N GLY A 270 -7.23 -11.44 26.88
CA GLY A 270 -6.05 -11.38 27.73
C GLY A 270 -5.46 -9.98 27.75
N GLU A 271 -4.27 -9.85 28.31
CA GLU A 271 -3.58 -8.56 28.37
C GLU A 271 -3.16 -8.06 26.99
N ASN A 272 -2.80 -8.98 26.09
CA ASN A 272 -2.26 -8.68 24.76
C ASN A 272 -2.91 -9.50 23.63
N THR A 273 -4.02 -10.18 23.88
CA THR A 273 -4.71 -10.96 22.86
C THR A 273 -6.12 -10.42 22.64
N ILE A 274 -6.53 -10.26 21.38
CA ILE A 274 -7.86 -9.79 21.00
C ILE A 274 -8.39 -10.60 19.82
N GLU A 275 -9.66 -10.96 19.90
CA GLU A 275 -10.41 -11.52 18.77
C GLU A 275 -11.20 -10.41 18.09
N VAL A 276 -11.15 -10.39 16.76
CA VAL A 276 -11.90 -9.46 15.90
C VAL A 276 -12.75 -10.27 14.93
N TYR A 277 -14.03 -9.98 14.91
CA TYR A 277 -15.04 -10.65 14.09
C TYR A 277 -15.49 -9.69 13.01
N THR A 278 -15.38 -10.12 11.73
CA THR A 278 -15.66 -9.25 10.58
C THR A 278 -16.41 -9.97 9.47
N ASN A 279 -17.29 -9.24 8.78
CA ASN A 279 -17.94 -9.67 7.54
C ASN A 279 -17.08 -9.33 6.32
N TYR A 280 -15.79 -9.55 6.45
CA TYR A 280 -14.82 -9.40 5.38
C TYR A 280 -14.16 -10.75 5.07
N TRP A 281 -14.04 -11.07 3.79
CA TRP A 281 -13.33 -12.26 3.33
C TRP A 281 -12.36 -11.89 2.20
N HIS A 282 -11.25 -12.60 2.19
CA HIS A 282 -10.26 -12.58 1.12
C HIS A 282 -9.62 -13.96 1.01
N PHE A 283 -9.18 -14.35 -0.20
CA PHE A 283 -8.50 -15.63 -0.42
C PHE A 283 -7.08 -15.66 0.21
N ASP A 284 -6.47 -14.52 0.47
CA ASP A 284 -5.23 -14.37 1.24
C ASP A 284 -5.59 -13.98 2.69
N GLU A 285 -5.21 -14.84 3.64
CA GLU A 285 -5.48 -14.61 5.07
C GLU A 285 -4.78 -13.35 5.60
N GLY A 286 -3.63 -12.97 5.04
CA GLY A 286 -2.93 -11.74 5.39
C GLY A 286 -3.78 -10.49 5.12
N GLU A 287 -4.55 -10.49 4.03
CA GLU A 287 -5.48 -9.40 3.72
C GLU A 287 -6.63 -9.33 4.72
N ILE A 288 -7.17 -10.49 5.18
CA ILE A 288 -8.17 -10.53 6.25
C ILE A 288 -7.56 -9.97 7.55
N ALA A 289 -6.34 -10.40 7.88
CA ALA A 289 -5.62 -9.90 9.06
C ALA A 289 -5.40 -8.39 8.97
N SER A 290 -4.95 -7.88 7.82
CA SER A 290 -4.72 -6.45 7.61
C SER A 290 -6.00 -5.62 7.74
N TRP A 291 -7.12 -6.13 7.22
CA TRP A 291 -8.43 -5.48 7.33
C TRP A 291 -8.93 -5.41 8.75
N ALA A 292 -8.80 -6.52 9.50
CA ALA A 292 -9.33 -6.67 10.85
C ALA A 292 -8.39 -6.14 11.95
N SER A 293 -7.13 -5.79 11.64
CA SER A 293 -6.12 -5.49 12.65
C SER A 293 -6.42 -4.21 13.44
N PRO A 294 -6.65 -4.32 14.75
CA PRO A 294 -6.91 -3.18 15.61
C PRO A 294 -5.57 -2.65 16.17
N TRP A 295 -5.02 -1.61 15.60
CA TRP A 295 -3.75 -1.05 16.04
C TRP A 295 -3.82 0.46 16.22
N SER A 296 -2.99 1.03 17.11
CA SER A 296 -2.89 2.46 17.33
C SER A 296 -1.53 3.00 16.88
N SER A 297 -1.54 4.17 16.25
CA SER A 297 -0.34 4.88 15.81
C SER A 297 0.19 5.90 16.81
N MET A 298 -0.57 6.14 17.88
CA MET A 298 -0.24 7.09 18.96
C MET A 298 -0.91 6.65 20.26
N PRO A 299 -0.46 7.14 21.41
CA PRO A 299 -1.10 6.90 22.70
C PRO A 299 -2.57 7.33 22.69
N TRP A 300 -3.45 6.56 23.34
CA TRP A 300 -4.87 6.87 23.38
C TRP A 300 -5.17 8.27 23.95
N GLU A 301 -4.39 8.74 24.92
CA GLU A 301 -4.58 10.06 25.53
C GLU A 301 -4.27 11.20 24.56
N ILE A 302 -3.32 11.03 23.65
CA ILE A 302 -3.04 12.01 22.59
C ILE A 302 -4.18 12.03 21.59
N LEU A 303 -4.66 10.86 21.15
CA LEU A 303 -5.79 10.76 20.23
C LEU A 303 -7.06 11.36 20.85
N ALA A 304 -7.32 11.10 22.15
CA ALA A 304 -8.45 11.68 22.88
C ALA A 304 -8.37 13.19 23.01
N ALA A 305 -7.17 13.73 23.28
CA ALA A 305 -6.98 15.17 23.33
C ALA A 305 -7.22 15.83 21.96
N MET A 306 -6.69 15.24 20.89
CA MET A 306 -6.95 15.69 19.51
C MET A 306 -8.45 15.65 19.16
N GLU A 307 -9.11 14.53 19.46
CA GLU A 307 -10.54 14.35 19.25
C GLU A 307 -11.35 15.44 19.96
N LYS A 308 -11.09 15.68 21.23
CA LYS A 308 -11.77 16.73 22.00
C LYS A 308 -11.58 18.13 21.40
N ILE A 309 -10.37 18.46 20.95
CA ILE A 309 -10.05 19.74 20.30
C ILE A 309 -10.86 19.90 19.01
N VAL A 310 -10.98 18.84 18.20
CA VAL A 310 -11.71 18.87 16.93
C VAL A 310 -13.21 18.91 17.16
N VAL A 311 -13.75 18.12 18.07
CA VAL A 311 -15.17 18.12 18.45
C VAL A 311 -15.60 19.46 19.06
N ASP A 312 -14.72 20.15 19.78
CA ASP A 312 -14.93 21.51 20.30
C ASP A 312 -14.87 22.59 19.19
N GLY A 313 -14.53 22.22 17.95
CA GLY A 313 -14.45 23.14 16.82
C GLY A 313 -13.23 24.06 16.86
N LYS A 314 -12.18 23.73 17.62
CA LYS A 314 -10.95 24.54 17.73
C LYS A 314 -9.95 24.24 16.61
N SER A 315 -10.04 23.05 15.99
CA SER A 315 -9.18 22.58 14.90
C SER A 315 -9.90 21.53 14.07
N SER A 316 -9.20 20.90 13.10
CA SER A 316 -9.70 19.82 12.26
C SER A 316 -8.62 18.76 12.02
N PHE A 317 -9.02 17.53 11.71
CA PHE A 317 -8.08 16.48 11.31
C PHE A 317 -7.62 16.61 9.86
N SER A 318 -8.53 16.98 8.95
CA SER A 318 -8.23 17.13 7.53
C SER A 318 -8.08 18.57 7.09
N ARG A 319 -7.42 18.74 5.93
CA ARG A 319 -7.35 20.02 5.26
C ARG A 319 -8.71 20.47 4.74
N SER A 320 -9.52 19.54 4.25
CA SER A 320 -10.85 19.82 3.73
C SER A 320 -11.75 20.42 4.80
N GLU A 321 -11.78 19.83 5.99
CA GLU A 321 -12.52 20.35 7.13
C GLU A 321 -11.95 21.66 7.66
N SER A 322 -10.63 21.83 7.65
CA SER A 322 -9.97 23.09 8.02
C SER A 322 -10.48 24.26 7.17
N LEU A 323 -10.56 24.05 5.86
CA LEU A 323 -11.04 25.07 4.92
C LEU A 323 -12.54 25.32 5.09
N THR A 324 -13.34 24.27 5.25
CA THR A 324 -14.80 24.35 5.38
C THR A 324 -15.22 25.04 6.66
N LYS A 325 -14.58 24.67 7.79
CA LYS A 325 -14.89 25.20 9.12
C LYS A 325 -14.13 26.48 9.45
N ASN A 326 -13.19 26.89 8.60
CA ASN A 326 -12.27 28.02 8.81
C ASN A 326 -11.54 27.95 10.16
N VAL A 327 -10.98 26.78 10.45
CA VAL A 327 -10.18 26.48 11.64
C VAL A 327 -8.78 25.99 11.24
N ASN A 328 -7.88 25.87 12.22
CA ASN A 328 -6.55 25.33 11.98
C ASN A 328 -6.59 23.84 11.58
N TRP A 329 -5.68 23.41 10.72
CA TRP A 329 -5.42 22.00 10.42
C TRP A 329 -4.41 21.47 11.44
N LEU A 330 -4.87 20.63 12.37
CA LEU A 330 -4.12 20.16 13.53
C LEU A 330 -2.83 19.43 13.15
N SER A 331 -1.71 19.86 13.72
CA SER A 331 -0.39 19.29 13.45
C SER A 331 0.44 19.12 14.71
N LEU A 332 0.67 17.89 15.11
CA LEU A 332 1.38 17.53 16.36
C LEU A 332 2.83 18.05 16.43
N ILE A 333 3.45 18.36 15.29
CA ILE A 333 4.82 18.89 15.23
C ILE A 333 4.88 20.42 15.43
N ILE A 334 3.75 21.12 15.28
CA ILE A 334 3.69 22.59 15.39
C ILE A 334 3.55 22.99 16.87
N PRO A 335 4.42 23.88 17.39
CA PRO A 335 4.44 24.22 18.83
C PRO A 335 3.11 24.76 19.38
N ASN A 336 2.37 25.55 18.60
CA ASN A 336 1.07 26.08 19.05
C ASN A 336 0.01 24.98 19.17
N ASP A 337 0.00 24.03 18.24
CA ASP A 337 -0.92 22.90 18.26
C ASP A 337 -0.54 21.93 19.37
N ALA A 338 0.76 21.69 19.56
CA ALA A 338 1.27 20.88 20.68
C ALA A 338 0.85 21.46 22.04
N LYS A 339 0.94 22.80 22.21
CA LYS A 339 0.44 23.47 23.43
C LYS A 339 -1.06 23.34 23.59
N MET A 340 -1.83 23.33 22.52
CA MET A 340 -3.29 23.12 22.58
C MET A 340 -3.59 21.69 23.04
N VAL A 341 -2.85 20.68 22.53
CA VAL A 341 -2.93 19.30 22.99
C VAL A 341 -2.52 19.19 24.46
N GLN A 342 -1.41 19.80 24.87
CA GLN A 342 -0.96 19.86 26.26
C GLN A 342 -2.01 20.42 27.20
N GLY A 343 -2.59 21.58 26.87
CA GLY A 343 -3.64 22.19 27.67
C GLY A 343 -4.90 21.32 27.79
N GLN A 344 -5.20 20.51 26.76
CA GLN A 344 -6.29 19.55 26.84
C GLN A 344 -5.95 18.35 27.75
N LEU A 345 -4.70 17.87 27.72
CA LEU A 345 -4.22 16.81 28.65
C LEU A 345 -4.23 17.30 30.11
N GLU A 346 -3.82 18.55 30.37
CA GLU A 346 -3.89 19.17 31.71
C GLU A 346 -5.35 19.27 32.21
N ASN A 347 -6.29 19.57 31.33
CA ASN A 347 -7.73 19.56 31.64
C ASN A 347 -8.22 18.14 31.98
N PHE A 348 -7.77 17.13 31.24
CA PHE A 348 -8.09 15.72 31.51
C PHE A 348 -7.51 15.27 32.85
N GLU A 349 -6.25 15.59 33.13
CA GLU A 349 -5.59 15.28 34.38
C GLU A 349 -6.32 15.91 35.59
N SER A 350 -6.57 17.22 35.54
CA SER A 350 -7.22 17.98 36.61
C SER A 350 -8.65 17.52 36.91
N SER A 351 -9.35 17.03 35.89
CA SER A 351 -10.72 16.49 36.03
C SER A 351 -10.75 14.97 36.30
N SER A 352 -9.59 14.30 36.34
CA SER A 352 -9.49 12.82 36.39
C SER A 352 -10.34 12.16 35.29
N PHE A 353 -10.35 12.75 34.12
CA PHE A 353 -11.15 12.31 32.98
C PHE A 353 -10.73 10.90 32.54
N VAL A 354 -11.70 10.05 32.26
CA VAL A 354 -11.53 8.77 31.57
C VAL A 354 -12.53 8.77 30.42
N PRO A 355 -12.09 8.53 29.18
CA PRO A 355 -13.00 8.43 28.05
C PRO A 355 -14.09 7.38 28.29
N GLU A 356 -15.34 7.67 27.93
CA GLU A 356 -16.47 6.71 28.05
C GLU A 356 -16.17 5.40 27.31
N SER A 357 -15.44 5.47 26.20
CA SER A 357 -15.01 4.32 25.43
C SER A 357 -14.02 3.39 26.13
N LEU A 358 -13.39 3.85 27.19
CA LEU A 358 -12.54 3.03 28.06
C LEU A 358 -13.24 2.66 29.39
N GLY A 359 -14.40 3.24 29.69
CA GLY A 359 -15.26 2.83 30.80
C GLY A 359 -15.83 1.44 30.57
N GLY A 360 -15.90 0.60 31.60
CA GLY A 360 -16.45 -0.77 31.51
C GLY A 360 -15.41 -1.85 31.21
N PHE A 361 -14.19 -1.51 30.87
CA PHE A 361 -13.04 -2.42 30.85
C PHE A 361 -12.27 -2.35 32.15
N GLU A 362 -11.58 -3.44 32.54
CA GLU A 362 -10.81 -3.48 33.76
C GLU A 362 -9.70 -2.43 33.72
N GLN A 363 -9.67 -1.52 34.72
CA GLN A 363 -8.74 -0.40 34.76
C GLN A 363 -7.73 -0.57 35.90
N ILE A 364 -6.48 -0.26 35.60
CA ILE A 364 -5.45 -0.11 36.64
C ILE A 364 -5.71 1.23 37.37
N PRO A 365 -5.77 1.28 38.70
CA PRO A 365 -5.98 2.52 39.42
C PRO A 365 -4.98 3.62 39.01
N ASN A 366 -5.49 4.83 38.71
CA ASN A 366 -4.70 6.00 38.26
C ASN A 366 -3.92 5.84 36.96
N PHE A 367 -4.19 4.81 36.16
CA PHE A 367 -3.48 4.58 34.90
C PHE A 367 -3.51 5.80 33.95
N GLN A 368 -4.61 6.54 33.95
CA GLN A 368 -4.79 7.72 33.11
C GLN A 368 -3.92 8.90 33.54
N THR A 369 -3.75 9.12 34.85
CA THR A 369 -2.96 10.23 35.39
C THR A 369 -1.50 10.12 34.99
N ASP A 370 -0.91 8.94 35.10
CA ASP A 370 0.47 8.70 34.69
C ASP A 370 0.67 8.90 33.18
N ARG A 371 -0.33 8.51 32.38
CA ARG A 371 -0.33 8.70 30.93
C ARG A 371 -0.38 10.18 30.56
N TYR A 372 -1.29 10.95 31.15
CA TYR A 372 -1.40 12.38 30.90
C TYR A 372 -0.11 13.10 31.28
N GLN A 373 0.43 12.82 32.45
CA GLN A 373 1.66 13.45 32.92
C GLN A 373 2.86 13.11 32.05
N ALA A 374 3.00 11.87 31.60
CA ALA A 374 4.08 11.48 30.70
C ALA A 374 4.01 12.21 29.35
N SER A 375 2.81 12.34 28.78
CA SER A 375 2.60 13.06 27.53
C SER A 375 2.78 14.58 27.67
N ILE A 376 2.36 15.18 28.79
CA ILE A 376 2.63 16.58 29.13
C ILE A 376 4.15 16.82 29.24
N ASN A 377 4.85 16.00 30.00
CA ASN A 377 6.31 16.09 30.16
C ASN A 377 7.05 15.96 28.82
N TRP A 378 6.58 15.08 27.94
CA TRP A 378 7.11 14.94 26.59
C TRP A 378 6.99 16.24 25.80
N ILE A 379 5.81 16.87 25.81
CA ILE A 379 5.57 18.13 25.10
C ILE A 379 6.43 19.26 25.69
N ASP A 380 6.57 19.32 26.99
CA ASP A 380 7.46 20.30 27.66
C ASP A 380 8.92 20.10 27.24
N GLN A 381 9.37 18.85 27.15
CA GLN A 381 10.77 18.53 26.83
C GLN A 381 11.11 18.76 25.36
N TYR A 382 10.23 18.37 24.42
CA TYR A 382 10.52 18.36 22.99
C TYR A 382 9.81 19.45 22.19
N GLY A 383 8.82 20.12 22.76
CA GLY A 383 8.06 21.20 22.11
C GLY A 383 7.07 20.74 21.04
N HIS A 384 6.77 19.45 20.98
CA HIS A 384 5.81 18.84 20.05
C HIS A 384 5.07 17.67 20.71
N ALA A 385 3.90 17.29 20.15
CA ALA A 385 3.08 16.19 20.63
C ALA A 385 3.22 14.90 19.80
N VAL A 386 4.29 14.76 19.02
CA VAL A 386 4.57 13.57 18.21
C VAL A 386 5.11 12.47 19.13
N ILE A 387 4.24 11.54 19.52
CA ILE A 387 4.56 10.36 20.35
C ILE A 387 4.05 9.13 19.58
N SER A 388 4.91 8.15 19.36
CA SER A 388 4.57 6.91 18.67
C SER A 388 5.35 5.73 19.27
N ASN A 389 5.46 4.61 18.57
CA ASN A 389 5.94 3.32 19.08
C ASN A 389 7.07 2.68 18.24
N GLY A 390 7.59 3.40 17.26
CA GLY A 390 8.60 2.86 16.34
C GLY A 390 10.04 2.95 16.85
N PRO A 391 11.01 2.51 16.04
CA PRO A 391 12.43 2.41 16.43
C PRO A 391 13.13 3.76 16.59
N PHE A 392 12.53 4.84 16.11
CA PHE A 392 13.05 6.19 16.27
C PHE A 392 11.99 7.11 16.87
N TYR A 393 12.43 8.11 17.60
CA TYR A 393 11.56 9.19 18.07
C TYR A 393 11.99 10.53 17.46
N LEU A 394 11.04 11.45 17.35
CA LEU A 394 11.32 12.82 16.94
C LEU A 394 12.01 13.56 18.08
N GLN A 395 13.29 13.90 17.90
CA GLN A 395 14.05 14.67 18.89
C GLN A 395 13.83 16.17 18.72
N GLY A 396 13.66 16.65 17.50
CA GLY A 396 13.46 18.06 17.26
C GLY A 396 13.11 18.39 15.81
N TYR A 397 12.43 19.52 15.68
CA TYR A 397 12.06 20.14 14.43
C TYR A 397 12.48 21.61 14.44
N SER A 398 13.26 22.03 13.46
CA SER A 398 13.71 23.41 13.30
C SER A 398 13.27 23.96 11.93
N PRO A 399 12.19 24.74 11.90
CA PRO A 399 11.70 25.36 10.65
C PRO A 399 12.75 26.29 10.01
N ASP A 400 13.50 27.02 10.82
CA ASP A 400 14.49 28.00 10.35
C ASP A 400 15.67 27.34 9.62
N SER A 401 16.19 26.24 10.17
CA SER A 401 17.24 25.44 9.54
C SER A 401 16.72 24.41 8.56
N ARG A 402 15.39 24.27 8.45
CA ARG A 402 14.72 23.27 7.61
C ARG A 402 15.21 21.85 7.90
N SER A 403 15.34 21.52 9.18
CA SER A 403 15.85 20.24 9.64
C SER A 403 14.91 19.55 10.62
N ILE A 404 14.88 18.23 10.51
CA ILE A 404 14.25 17.31 11.46
C ILE A 404 15.34 16.40 11.98
N THR A 405 15.38 16.20 13.29
CA THR A 405 16.25 15.25 13.94
C THR A 405 15.42 14.14 14.54
N ILE A 406 15.66 12.91 14.10
CA ILE A 406 15.15 11.70 14.73
C ILE A 406 16.30 10.97 15.42
N LYS A 407 15.99 10.26 16.48
CA LYS A 407 16.97 9.51 17.25
C LYS A 407 16.46 8.12 17.55
N SER A 408 17.36 7.15 17.60
CA SER A 408 17.03 5.78 17.99
C SER A 408 16.31 5.75 19.33
N PHE A 409 15.23 5.00 19.41
CA PHE A 409 14.49 4.74 20.64
C PHE A 409 15.13 3.54 21.34
N ASP A 410 16.15 3.83 22.14
CA ASP A 410 16.91 2.82 22.88
C ASP A 410 16.19 2.52 24.22
N SER A 411 15.14 1.73 24.13
CA SER A 411 14.37 1.26 25.27
C SER A 411 14.39 -0.27 25.32
N SER A 412 14.58 -0.82 26.52
CA SER A 412 14.44 -2.27 26.76
C SER A 412 13.01 -2.78 26.50
N GLY A 413 12.05 -1.89 26.40
CA GLY A 413 10.66 -2.19 26.02
C GLY A 413 10.38 -2.15 24.52
N TYR A 414 11.36 -1.81 23.67
CA TYR A 414 11.19 -1.90 22.22
C TYR A 414 11.41 -3.34 21.74
N PRO A 415 10.43 -3.98 21.07
CA PRO A 415 10.41 -5.42 20.88
C PRO A 415 11.19 -5.94 19.66
N LEU A 416 11.65 -5.08 18.75
CA LEU A 416 12.37 -5.49 17.55
C LEU A 416 13.88 -5.26 17.69
N GLU A 417 14.68 -6.17 17.17
CA GLU A 417 16.13 -6.07 17.19
C GLU A 417 16.68 -5.32 15.96
N GLN A 418 17.86 -4.71 16.14
CA GLN A 418 18.57 -4.07 15.04
C GLN A 418 18.92 -5.12 13.96
N GLY A 419 18.74 -4.77 12.69
CA GLY A 419 19.04 -5.65 11.55
C GLY A 419 17.98 -6.70 11.24
N VAL A 420 16.81 -6.62 11.87
CA VAL A 420 15.67 -7.53 11.61
C VAL A 420 15.26 -7.56 10.13
N TRP A 421 15.56 -6.51 9.36
CA TRP A 421 15.24 -6.40 7.93
C TRP A 421 16.40 -6.68 6.99
N LYS A 422 17.50 -7.26 7.47
CA LYS A 422 18.71 -7.51 6.68
C LYS A 422 18.43 -8.38 5.44
N ASP A 423 17.53 -9.34 5.54
CA ASP A 423 17.16 -10.21 4.44
C ASP A 423 16.48 -9.47 3.27
N PHE A 424 15.99 -8.26 3.52
CA PHE A 424 15.40 -7.39 2.50
C PHE A 424 16.41 -6.54 1.72
N GLU A 425 17.70 -6.61 2.02
CA GLU A 425 18.74 -5.92 1.25
C GLU A 425 18.88 -6.47 -0.18
N HIS A 426 18.51 -7.73 -0.36
CA HIS A 426 18.60 -8.44 -1.63
C HIS A 426 17.29 -9.13 -1.96
N ALA A 427 16.79 -8.90 -3.16
CA ALA A 427 15.63 -9.60 -3.69
C ALA A 427 16.01 -10.34 -4.98
N ASP A 428 15.54 -11.54 -5.10
CA ASP A 428 15.70 -12.37 -6.29
C ASP A 428 14.61 -12.04 -7.30
N PHE A 429 14.93 -11.13 -8.22
CA PHE A 429 13.99 -10.72 -9.26
C PHE A 429 13.86 -11.77 -10.35
N PRO A 430 12.62 -12.07 -10.79
CA PRO A 430 12.44 -12.97 -11.93
C PRO A 430 13.14 -12.43 -13.17
N SER A 431 13.70 -13.32 -13.98
CA SER A 431 14.36 -12.96 -15.23
C SER A 431 14.24 -14.05 -16.27
N ILE A 432 14.26 -13.65 -17.56
CA ILE A 432 14.35 -14.54 -18.71
C ILE A 432 15.78 -14.50 -19.21
N GLU A 433 16.50 -15.63 -19.07
CA GLU A 433 17.89 -15.75 -19.48
C GLU A 433 18.02 -15.99 -20.99
N SER A 434 17.12 -16.80 -21.57
CA SER A 434 17.09 -17.06 -23.01
C SER A 434 15.69 -17.49 -23.47
N VAL A 435 15.36 -17.10 -24.69
CA VAL A 435 14.17 -17.55 -25.44
C VAL A 435 14.67 -18.09 -26.78
N GLN A 436 14.33 -19.33 -27.09
CA GLN A 436 14.65 -19.94 -28.39
C GLN A 436 13.36 -19.95 -29.21
N ILE A 437 13.30 -19.13 -30.23
CA ILE A 437 12.14 -19.02 -31.13
C ILE A 437 12.64 -19.02 -32.57
N GLU A 438 11.94 -19.74 -33.44
CA GLU A 438 12.18 -19.70 -34.87
C GLU A 438 11.74 -18.35 -35.44
N GLU A 439 12.64 -17.68 -36.18
CA GLU A 439 12.33 -16.37 -36.80
C GLU A 439 11.28 -16.47 -37.91
N LEU A 440 11.14 -17.66 -38.51
CA LEU A 440 10.23 -17.95 -39.61
C LEU A 440 9.42 -19.21 -39.28
N VAL A 441 8.10 -19.10 -39.27
CA VAL A 441 7.16 -20.17 -38.96
C VAL A 441 6.15 -20.31 -40.08
N GLU A 442 6.02 -21.49 -40.66
CA GLU A 442 5.02 -21.76 -41.68
C GLU A 442 3.65 -22.07 -41.07
N LYS A 443 2.57 -21.62 -41.71
CA LYS A 443 1.20 -21.97 -41.30
C LYS A 443 1.00 -23.47 -41.20
N GLY A 444 0.25 -23.91 -40.18
CA GLY A 444 0.02 -25.32 -39.90
C GLY A 444 1.17 -26.05 -39.22
N MET A 445 2.32 -25.41 -39.03
CA MET A 445 3.41 -25.94 -38.21
C MET A 445 3.15 -25.70 -36.73
N LYS A 446 3.69 -26.58 -35.89
CA LYS A 446 3.73 -26.38 -34.43
C LYS A 446 4.95 -25.54 -34.08
N LEU A 447 4.80 -24.57 -33.17
CA LEU A 447 5.91 -23.75 -32.66
C LEU A 447 6.18 -24.10 -31.21
N ASP A 448 7.34 -24.67 -30.94
CA ASP A 448 7.87 -24.93 -29.58
C ASP A 448 8.89 -23.84 -29.22
N ILE A 449 8.72 -23.22 -28.06
CA ILE A 449 9.52 -22.09 -27.59
C ILE A 449 10.14 -22.47 -26.24
N PRO A 450 11.35 -23.07 -26.24
CA PRO A 450 12.09 -23.30 -25.02
C PRO A 450 12.56 -21.98 -24.39
N ILE A 451 12.32 -21.84 -23.10
CA ILE A 451 12.66 -20.64 -22.33
C ILE A 451 13.44 -21.06 -21.10
N LYS A 452 14.55 -20.37 -20.86
CA LYS A 452 15.33 -20.50 -19.63
C LYS A 452 15.10 -19.27 -18.76
N LEU A 453 14.74 -19.51 -17.50
CA LEU A 453 14.39 -18.48 -16.53
C LEU A 453 15.26 -18.60 -15.28
N ARG A 454 15.23 -17.54 -14.45
CA ARG A 454 15.78 -17.52 -13.11
C ARG A 454 14.78 -16.85 -12.18
N ASP A 455 14.66 -17.37 -10.94
CA ASP A 455 13.84 -16.81 -9.86
C ASP A 455 12.38 -16.58 -10.27
N SER A 456 11.81 -17.52 -11.04
CA SER A 456 10.46 -17.44 -11.59
C SER A 456 9.66 -18.70 -11.27
N THR A 457 8.38 -18.52 -10.88
CA THR A 457 7.46 -19.62 -10.58
C THR A 457 6.49 -19.88 -11.73
N GLU A 458 6.21 -18.88 -12.54
CA GLU A 458 5.34 -19.00 -13.71
C GLU A 458 5.74 -18.04 -14.83
N ILE A 459 5.25 -18.32 -16.04
CA ILE A 459 5.38 -17.45 -17.19
C ILE A 459 4.03 -17.27 -17.87
N HIS A 460 3.66 -16.01 -18.10
CA HIS A 460 2.52 -15.62 -18.92
C HIS A 460 3.00 -15.27 -20.32
N TYR A 461 2.27 -15.72 -21.32
CA TYR A 461 2.59 -15.39 -22.72
C TYR A 461 1.38 -14.82 -23.44
N PHE A 462 1.65 -13.89 -24.34
CA PHE A 462 0.67 -13.24 -25.21
C PHE A 462 1.24 -13.17 -26.62
N LEU A 463 0.51 -13.74 -27.54
CA LEU A 463 0.84 -13.68 -28.96
C LEU A 463 -0.12 -12.75 -29.66
N SER A 464 0.40 -11.74 -30.34
CA SER A 464 -0.42 -10.72 -31.00
C SER A 464 0.03 -10.46 -32.44
N ASN A 465 -0.92 -9.99 -33.26
CA ASN A 465 -0.65 -9.52 -34.62
C ASN A 465 -0.08 -8.08 -34.63
N THR A 466 0.15 -7.52 -35.81
CA THR A 466 0.65 -6.16 -35.99
C THR A 466 -0.30 -5.05 -35.56
N GLN A 467 -1.59 -5.34 -35.42
CA GLN A 467 -2.59 -4.41 -34.88
C GLN A 467 -2.65 -4.44 -33.35
N GLY A 468 -1.91 -5.37 -32.70
CA GLY A 468 -1.94 -5.56 -31.27
C GLY A 468 -3.10 -6.44 -30.77
N GLU A 469 -3.83 -7.08 -31.68
CA GLU A 469 -4.88 -8.03 -31.31
C GLU A 469 -4.24 -9.32 -30.79
N ILE A 470 -4.68 -9.79 -29.61
CA ILE A 470 -4.21 -11.04 -29.01
C ILE A 470 -4.82 -12.22 -29.76
N ILE A 471 -3.97 -13.06 -30.34
CA ILE A 471 -4.32 -14.27 -31.05
C ILE A 471 -4.47 -15.43 -30.08
N THR A 472 -3.48 -15.61 -29.21
CA THR A 472 -3.49 -16.61 -28.14
C THR A 472 -2.71 -16.11 -26.93
N SER A 473 -3.04 -16.64 -25.77
CA SER A 473 -2.35 -16.33 -24.51
C SER A 473 -2.48 -17.50 -23.54
N GLY A 474 -1.58 -17.59 -22.58
CA GLY A 474 -1.66 -18.60 -21.55
C GLY A 474 -0.67 -18.38 -20.42
N VAL A 475 -0.73 -19.30 -19.46
CA VAL A 475 0.16 -19.34 -18.29
C VAL A 475 0.77 -20.74 -18.21
N LYS A 476 2.04 -20.81 -17.88
CA LYS A 476 2.76 -22.06 -17.62
C LYS A 476 3.52 -21.95 -16.30
N SER A 477 3.41 -22.97 -15.46
CA SER A 477 4.27 -23.12 -14.30
C SER A 477 5.70 -23.46 -14.74
N VAL A 478 6.67 -22.95 -14.01
CA VAL A 478 8.10 -23.16 -14.28
C VAL A 478 8.59 -24.34 -13.43
N GLU A 479 9.14 -25.34 -14.07
CA GLU A 479 9.78 -26.48 -13.40
C GLU A 479 11.30 -26.28 -13.38
N GLY A 480 11.84 -26.02 -12.19
CA GLY A 480 13.24 -25.66 -12.04
C GLY A 480 13.53 -24.29 -12.64
N ASN A 481 14.30 -24.25 -13.75
CA ASN A 481 14.63 -23.00 -14.44
C ASN A 481 14.28 -23.04 -15.93
N HIS A 482 13.42 -23.97 -16.35
CA HIS A 482 13.04 -24.14 -17.75
C HIS A 482 11.53 -24.27 -17.89
N VAL A 483 11.02 -23.78 -19.01
CA VAL A 483 9.66 -23.99 -19.46
C VAL A 483 9.62 -24.06 -21.00
N ASN A 484 8.70 -24.81 -21.53
CA ASN A 484 8.43 -24.84 -22.97
C ASN A 484 7.01 -24.33 -23.23
N ILE A 485 6.90 -23.27 -24.04
CA ILE A 485 5.61 -22.80 -24.57
C ILE A 485 5.41 -23.46 -25.93
N THR A 486 4.30 -24.12 -26.09
CA THR A 486 3.90 -24.74 -27.34
C THR A 486 2.70 -24.00 -27.87
N ILE A 487 2.81 -23.50 -29.12
CA ILE A 487 1.69 -22.97 -29.90
C ILE A 487 1.31 -24.06 -30.89
N GLU A 488 0.08 -24.53 -30.81
CA GLU A 488 -0.37 -25.66 -31.61
C GLU A 488 -0.60 -25.26 -33.08
N SER A 489 -0.53 -26.27 -33.96
CA SER A 489 -0.64 -26.07 -35.42
C SER A 489 -1.91 -25.35 -35.86
N ASN A 490 -3.03 -25.59 -35.18
CA ASN A 490 -4.29 -24.91 -35.47
C ASN A 490 -4.30 -23.44 -35.08
N GLU A 491 -3.51 -23.05 -34.07
CA GLU A 491 -3.34 -21.65 -33.67
C GLU A 491 -2.46 -20.92 -34.70
N ILE A 492 -1.36 -21.54 -35.14
CA ILE A 492 -0.47 -20.98 -36.18
C ILE A 492 -1.21 -20.86 -37.53
N GLU A 493 -2.07 -21.83 -37.89
CA GLU A 493 -2.87 -21.78 -39.11
C GLU A 493 -3.78 -20.54 -39.15
N ASN A 494 -4.32 -20.13 -38.01
CA ASN A 494 -5.20 -18.96 -37.89
C ASN A 494 -4.45 -17.63 -37.76
N MET A 495 -3.11 -17.63 -37.67
CA MET A 495 -2.35 -16.40 -37.61
C MET A 495 -2.30 -15.65 -38.94
N PRO A 496 -2.29 -14.31 -38.91
CA PRO A 496 -2.03 -13.55 -40.10
C PRO A 496 -0.60 -13.76 -40.62
N VAL A 497 -0.43 -13.86 -41.93
CA VAL A 497 0.88 -13.86 -42.56
C VAL A 497 1.59 -12.55 -42.30
N GLY A 498 2.86 -12.61 -41.98
CA GLY A 498 3.68 -11.44 -41.65
C GLY A 498 4.21 -11.48 -40.20
N PRO A 499 4.67 -10.34 -39.68
CA PRO A 499 5.23 -10.27 -38.36
C PRO A 499 4.16 -10.43 -37.27
N ASN A 500 4.45 -11.30 -36.31
CA ASN A 500 3.67 -11.50 -35.08
C ASN A 500 4.59 -11.29 -33.89
N THR A 501 4.04 -10.83 -32.77
CA THR A 501 4.80 -10.47 -31.58
C THR A 501 4.45 -11.42 -30.42
N LEU A 502 5.47 -12.02 -29.82
CA LEU A 502 5.38 -12.76 -28.58
C LEU A 502 5.83 -11.87 -27.42
N LYS A 503 4.94 -11.65 -26.46
CA LYS A 503 5.25 -11.02 -25.17
C LYS A 503 5.23 -12.08 -24.08
N LEU A 504 6.24 -12.04 -23.22
CA LEU A 504 6.44 -12.94 -22.11
C LEU A 504 6.56 -12.13 -20.81
N PHE A 505 5.91 -12.61 -19.76
CA PHE A 505 6.05 -12.06 -18.42
C PHE A 505 6.42 -13.21 -17.47
N ALA A 506 7.68 -13.23 -17.03
CA ALA A 506 8.12 -14.15 -15.98
C ALA A 506 7.75 -13.56 -14.63
N ALA A 507 7.00 -14.32 -13.82
CA ALA A 507 6.50 -13.91 -12.52
C ALA A 507 7.10 -14.79 -11.40
N SER A 508 7.09 -14.27 -10.19
CA SER A 508 7.57 -14.90 -8.97
C SER A 508 6.59 -14.66 -7.83
N ASP A 509 6.50 -15.61 -6.90
CA ASP A 509 5.71 -15.45 -5.69
C ASP A 509 6.35 -14.48 -4.68
N ASP A 510 7.66 -14.24 -4.80
CA ASP A 510 8.44 -13.44 -3.87
C ASP A 510 8.57 -11.99 -4.30
N VAL A 511 8.35 -11.69 -5.60
CA VAL A 511 8.46 -10.34 -6.15
C VAL A 511 7.28 -10.04 -7.06
N LEU A 512 6.50 -9.02 -6.72
CA LEU A 512 5.29 -8.64 -7.45
C LEU A 512 5.57 -8.15 -8.89
N ARG A 513 6.78 -7.63 -9.15
CA ARG A 513 7.14 -7.11 -10.46
C ARG A 513 7.59 -8.24 -11.39
N PRO A 514 6.85 -8.54 -12.47
CA PRO A 514 7.29 -9.51 -13.46
C PRO A 514 8.45 -8.95 -14.31
N TYR A 515 9.20 -9.86 -14.91
CA TYR A 515 10.15 -9.51 -15.96
C TYR A 515 9.46 -9.61 -17.32
N GLU A 516 9.45 -8.52 -18.08
CA GLU A 516 8.86 -8.44 -19.43
C GLU A 516 9.92 -8.68 -20.49
N PHE A 517 9.61 -9.56 -21.43
CA PHE A 517 10.39 -9.82 -22.64
C PHE A 517 9.47 -9.79 -23.85
N SER A 518 9.95 -9.22 -24.96
CA SER A 518 9.18 -9.18 -26.21
C SER A 518 10.07 -9.53 -27.39
N THR A 519 9.59 -10.37 -28.26
CA THR A 519 10.24 -10.75 -29.52
C THR A 519 9.22 -10.88 -30.63
N SER A 520 9.68 -10.90 -31.89
CA SER A 520 8.80 -11.06 -33.05
C SER A 520 9.32 -12.17 -33.95
N PHE A 521 8.40 -12.82 -34.66
CA PHE A 521 8.69 -13.83 -35.67
C PHE A 521 7.74 -13.63 -36.86
N LEU A 522 8.09 -14.21 -38.01
CA LEU A 522 7.33 -14.13 -39.24
C LEU A 522 6.52 -15.41 -39.46
N VAL A 523 5.23 -15.26 -39.74
CA VAL A 523 4.39 -16.36 -40.23
C VAL A 523 4.31 -16.28 -41.76
N THR A 524 4.54 -17.40 -42.45
CA THR A 524 4.52 -17.51 -43.90
C THR A 524 3.54 -18.56 -44.35
N GLU A 525 3.11 -18.46 -45.62
CA GLU A 525 2.37 -19.54 -46.26
C GLU A 525 3.29 -20.76 -46.52
N PRO A 526 2.75 -22.00 -46.57
CA PRO A 526 3.54 -23.22 -46.65
C PRO A 526 4.44 -23.39 -47.91
N ASP A 527 4.21 -22.64 -48.95
CA ASP A 527 4.87 -22.81 -50.27
C ASP A 527 6.01 -21.83 -50.60
N LEU A 528 6.43 -21.00 -49.64
CA LEU A 528 7.55 -20.10 -49.85
C LEU A 528 8.88 -20.81 -49.53
N SER A 529 9.44 -21.52 -50.51
CA SER A 529 10.81 -21.98 -50.47
C SER A 529 11.75 -20.77 -50.47
N LEU A 530 12.34 -20.46 -49.33
CA LEU A 530 13.44 -19.48 -49.26
C LEU A 530 14.71 -20.10 -49.87
N PRO A 531 15.55 -19.32 -50.55
CA PRO A 531 16.84 -19.79 -51.02
C PRO A 531 17.70 -20.14 -49.80
N GLU A 532 18.36 -21.30 -49.81
CA GLU A 532 19.28 -21.77 -48.79
C GLU A 532 20.31 -20.67 -48.49
N THR A 533 20.15 -20.05 -47.32
CA THR A 533 21.13 -19.09 -46.83
C THR A 533 22.26 -19.88 -46.18
N ILE A 534 23.45 -19.76 -46.76
CA ILE A 534 24.71 -20.36 -46.28
C ILE A 534 24.92 -19.94 -44.81
N ILE A 535 24.82 -20.89 -43.92
CA ILE A 535 25.16 -20.72 -42.49
C ILE A 535 26.69 -20.58 -42.40
N THR A 536 27.19 -19.41 -42.15
CA THR A 536 28.55 -19.26 -41.61
C THR A 536 28.45 -19.23 -40.08
N GLU A 537 28.88 -20.33 -39.49
CA GLU A 537 29.19 -20.37 -38.05
C GLU A 537 30.16 -19.25 -37.68
N ASN A 538 29.75 -18.32 -36.86
CA ASN A 538 30.64 -17.58 -35.99
C ASN A 538 29.93 -17.31 -34.67
N SER A 539 30.19 -18.25 -33.74
CA SER A 539 29.97 -18.07 -32.33
C SER A 539 30.99 -17.10 -31.77
N GLU A 540 30.61 -15.86 -31.47
CA GLU A 540 31.24 -15.11 -30.37
C GLU A 540 30.32 -13.97 -29.92
N ARG A 541 30.06 -13.98 -28.63
CA ARG A 541 29.51 -12.94 -27.74
C ARG A 541 29.22 -11.58 -28.36
N VAL A 542 27.96 -11.19 -28.44
CA VAL A 542 27.58 -9.77 -28.49
C VAL A 542 26.70 -9.46 -27.27
N GLN A 543 27.38 -8.86 -26.32
CA GLN A 543 26.80 -8.16 -25.20
C GLN A 543 26.48 -6.73 -25.67
N ASN A 544 25.19 -6.37 -25.56
CA ASN A 544 24.69 -5.00 -25.41
C ASN A 544 25.10 -3.89 -26.40
N ASP A 545 24.85 -4.03 -27.72
CA ASP A 545 24.94 -2.82 -28.59
C ASP A 545 23.80 -2.68 -29.63
N ASN A 546 22.80 -3.54 -29.63
CA ASN A 546 21.75 -3.55 -30.66
C ASN A 546 20.72 -2.42 -30.58
N TYR A 547 20.59 -1.74 -29.44
CA TYR A 547 19.66 -0.60 -29.34
C TYR A 547 20.15 0.65 -30.09
N LEU A 548 21.44 0.88 -30.14
CA LEU A 548 21.99 2.03 -30.87
C LEU A 548 21.86 1.87 -32.40
N THR A 549 22.03 0.67 -32.90
CA THR A 549 21.95 0.39 -34.35
C THR A 549 20.52 0.47 -34.88
N LEU A 550 19.56 -0.05 -34.15
CA LEU A 550 18.14 0.04 -34.53
C LEU A 550 17.63 1.49 -34.46
N THR A 551 18.03 2.23 -33.44
CA THR A 551 17.68 3.65 -33.29
C THR A 551 18.28 4.50 -34.43
N VAL A 552 19.51 4.22 -34.85
CA VAL A 552 20.14 4.93 -35.98
C VAL A 552 19.45 4.62 -37.31
N ILE A 553 19.05 3.39 -37.54
CA ILE A 553 18.31 3.00 -38.76
C ILE A 553 16.93 3.66 -38.80
N ILE A 554 16.20 3.69 -37.70
CA ILE A 554 14.89 4.37 -37.61
C ILE A 554 15.05 5.88 -37.82
N ILE A 555 16.05 6.51 -37.25
CA ILE A 555 16.33 7.95 -37.46
C ILE A 555 16.67 8.25 -38.93
N ILE A 556 17.45 7.42 -39.59
CA ILE A 556 17.79 7.59 -41.01
C ILE A 556 16.55 7.45 -41.90
N ILE A 557 15.63 6.50 -41.59
CA ILE A 557 14.37 6.33 -42.32
C ILE A 557 13.43 7.52 -42.11
N ILE A 558 13.33 8.05 -40.89
CA ILE A 558 12.51 9.22 -40.59
C ILE A 558 13.06 10.48 -41.26
N ILE A 559 14.38 10.68 -41.28
CA ILE A 559 15.01 11.81 -41.97
C ILE A 559 14.82 11.68 -43.51
N GLY A 560 14.96 10.48 -44.05
CA GLY A 560 14.73 10.19 -45.46
C GLY A 560 13.29 10.48 -45.91
N LEU A 561 12.28 10.05 -45.13
CA LEU A 561 10.87 10.29 -45.39
C LEU A 561 10.51 11.78 -45.23
N SER A 562 11.11 12.47 -44.28
CA SER A 562 10.89 13.90 -44.06
C SER A 562 11.48 14.73 -45.20
N ALA A 563 12.68 14.39 -45.69
CA ALA A 563 13.31 15.06 -46.85
C ALA A 563 12.49 14.82 -48.15
N PHE A 564 11.92 13.63 -48.34
CA PHE A 564 11.05 13.31 -49.46
C PHE A 564 9.74 14.09 -49.44
N ALA A 565 9.12 14.23 -48.24
CA ALA A 565 7.89 14.99 -48.06
C ALA A 565 8.08 16.51 -48.27
N ILE A 566 9.24 17.07 -47.90
CA ILE A 566 9.58 18.47 -48.13
C ILE A 566 9.82 18.72 -49.63
N ARG A 567 10.48 17.79 -50.34
CA ARG A 567 10.73 17.92 -51.77
C ARG A 567 9.45 17.85 -52.63
N LYS A 568 8.40 17.18 -52.14
CA LYS A 568 7.08 17.08 -52.79
C LYS A 568 6.17 18.30 -52.58
N LYS A 569 6.53 19.19 -51.64
CA LYS A 569 5.80 20.44 -51.31
C LYS A 569 6.38 21.66 -52.02
N THR A 570 7.55 21.51 -52.69
CA THR A 570 8.27 22.58 -53.40
C THR A 570 8.32 22.37 -54.92
N GLN A 571 7.53 21.43 -55.47
CA GLN A 571 7.10 21.31 -56.83
C GLN A 571 5.55 21.43 -56.84
#